data_f70747a1152617dc0faed9d76126c93a
#
_entry.id   f70747a1152617dc0faed9d76126c93a
#
_cell.length_a   1.000
_cell.length_b   1.000
_cell.length_c   1.000
_cell.angle_alpha   90.00
_cell.angle_beta   90.00
_cell.angle_gamma   90.00
#
_symmetry.space_group_name_H-M   'P 1'
#
loop_
_entity.id
_entity.type
_entity.pdbx_description
1 polymer ?
#
loop_
_entity_poly.entity_id
_entity_poly.type
_entity_poly.pdbx_seq_one_letter_code
_entity_poly.pdbx_strand_id
1 'polypeptide(L)'
;MAKRELMKRRLIELAHARSGDKGDLVNIGLIARKPEHYPILVREVTAERVKQHFTGVCQGKVERFELPNLGALNFLLHEALDGGGTMALKADPQGKTYSTALLRMEIDIG
;
A
#
# COMPACT_ATOMS: atom_id res chain seq x y z
N MET A 1 16.38 -28.86 -10.74
CA MET A 1 15.28 -27.92 -10.87
C MET A 1 15.80 -26.49 -10.74
N ALA A 2 15.43 -25.67 -11.68
CA ALA A 2 15.89 -24.30 -11.64
C ALA A 2 15.19 -23.54 -10.52
N LYS A 3 15.95 -22.78 -9.77
CA LYS A 3 15.37 -21.88 -8.78
C LYS A 3 14.78 -20.67 -9.48
N ARG A 4 13.60 -20.31 -9.06
CA ARG A 4 13.05 -19.04 -9.52
C ARG A 4 13.83 -17.93 -8.82
N GLU A 5 14.36 -17.02 -9.61
CA GLU A 5 15.01 -15.86 -9.06
C GLU A 5 13.97 -14.83 -8.68
N LEU A 6 14.08 -14.31 -7.46
CA LEU A 6 13.22 -13.22 -7.04
C LEU A 6 13.70 -11.94 -7.68
N MET A 7 12.80 -11.25 -8.34
CA MET A 7 13.09 -9.97 -8.97
C MET A 7 12.41 -8.89 -8.17
N LYS A 8 13.04 -8.48 -7.08
CA LYS A 8 12.45 -7.50 -6.19
C LYS A 8 12.60 -6.09 -6.73
N ARG A 9 11.53 -5.33 -6.61
CA ARG A 9 11.51 -3.91 -6.94
C ARG A 9 10.70 -3.19 -5.88
N ARG A 10 10.99 -1.93 -5.69
CA ARG A 10 10.15 -1.12 -4.83
C ARG A 10 8.86 -0.79 -5.56
N LEU A 11 7.78 -0.76 -4.79
CA LEU A 11 6.46 -0.51 -5.36
C LEU A 11 6.39 0.81 -6.13
N ILE A 12 7.16 1.82 -5.71
CA ILE A 12 7.18 3.11 -6.38
C ILE A 12 7.58 3.02 -7.86
N GLU A 13 8.33 1.97 -8.22
CA GLU A 13 8.75 1.80 -9.61
C GLU A 13 7.59 1.37 -10.51
N LEU A 14 6.54 0.77 -9.93
CA LEU A 14 5.44 0.24 -10.70
C LEU A 14 4.14 1.01 -10.52
N ALA A 15 4.06 1.87 -9.52
CA ALA A 15 2.79 2.48 -9.16
C ALA A 15 2.95 3.87 -8.59
N HIS A 16 1.87 4.64 -8.71
CA HIS A 16 1.67 5.88 -7.95
C HIS A 16 0.76 5.59 -6.77
N ALA A 17 0.85 6.40 -5.74
CA ALA A 17 -0.05 6.25 -4.62
C ALA A 17 -0.50 7.62 -4.12
N ARG A 18 -1.74 7.65 -3.63
CA ARG A 18 -2.32 8.82 -2.98
C ARG A 18 -2.99 8.36 -1.70
N SER A 19 -2.91 9.19 -0.68
CA SER A 19 -3.60 8.85 0.56
C SER A 19 -4.36 10.06 1.09
N GLY A 20 -5.40 9.77 1.84
CA GLY A 20 -6.20 10.77 2.53
C GLY A 20 -6.68 10.18 3.84
N ASP A 21 -7.25 11.03 4.67
CA ASP A 21 -7.68 10.58 5.98
C ASP A 21 -9.04 11.16 6.35
N LYS A 22 -9.75 10.42 7.20
CA LYS A 22 -10.96 10.87 7.85
C LYS A 22 -10.94 10.28 9.26
N GLY A 23 -10.62 11.12 10.24
CA GLY A 23 -10.46 10.64 11.59
C GLY A 23 -9.30 9.65 11.66
N ASP A 24 -9.60 8.43 12.08
CA ASP A 24 -8.59 7.37 12.16
C ASP A 24 -8.61 6.41 10.97
N LEU A 25 -9.36 6.74 9.93
CA LEU A 25 -9.43 5.94 8.71
C LEU A 25 -8.53 6.56 7.65
N VAL A 26 -7.62 5.76 7.11
CA VAL A 26 -6.73 6.19 6.03
C VAL A 26 -7.11 5.45 4.75
N ASN A 27 -7.24 6.20 3.67
CA ASN A 27 -7.49 5.66 2.35
C ASN A 27 -6.21 5.80 1.53
N ILE A 28 -5.78 4.70 0.91
CA ILE A 28 -4.64 4.73 0.00
C ILE A 28 -5.08 4.20 -1.36
N GLY A 29 -4.97 5.04 -2.38
CA GLY A 29 -5.17 4.62 -3.76
C GLY A 29 -3.83 4.28 -4.38
N LEU A 30 -3.72 3.10 -4.96
CA LEU A 30 -2.49 2.62 -5.61
C LEU A 30 -2.80 2.40 -7.08
N ILE A 31 -2.13 3.14 -7.96
CA ILE A 31 -2.44 3.16 -9.39
C ILE A 31 -1.23 2.68 -10.16
N ALA A 32 -1.43 1.66 -11.00
CA ALA A 32 -0.36 1.13 -11.84
C ALA A 32 0.13 2.20 -12.82
N ARG A 33 1.44 2.30 -12.98
CA ARG A 33 2.03 3.23 -13.94
C ARG A 33 1.80 2.78 -15.39
N LYS A 34 1.69 1.47 -15.60
CA LYS A 34 1.43 0.87 -16.90
C LYS A 34 0.40 -0.23 -16.74
N PRO A 35 -0.42 -0.49 -17.78
CA PRO A 35 -1.43 -1.56 -17.66
C PRO A 35 -0.84 -2.92 -17.29
N GLU A 36 0.35 -3.25 -17.79
CA GLU A 36 0.96 -4.53 -17.50
C GLU A 36 1.41 -4.65 -16.04
N HIS A 37 1.51 -3.56 -15.32
CA HIS A 37 1.87 -3.60 -13.90
C HIS A 37 0.71 -3.98 -13.01
N TYR A 38 -0.53 -3.77 -13.46
CA TYR A 38 -1.68 -4.00 -12.61
C TYR A 38 -1.78 -5.45 -12.11
N PRO A 39 -1.61 -6.48 -12.97
CA PRO A 39 -1.66 -7.86 -12.45
C PRO A 39 -0.60 -8.14 -11.39
N ILE A 40 0.55 -7.49 -11.48
CA ILE A 40 1.60 -7.62 -10.47
C ILE A 40 1.13 -7.03 -9.15
N LEU A 41 0.50 -5.86 -9.20
CA LEU A 41 -0.03 -5.23 -7.99
C LEU A 41 -1.11 -6.10 -7.34
N VAL A 42 -2.00 -6.66 -8.14
CA VAL A 42 -3.06 -7.53 -7.63
C VAL A 42 -2.48 -8.75 -6.92
N ARG A 43 -1.44 -9.34 -7.50
CA ARG A 43 -0.80 -10.51 -6.92
C ARG A 43 -0.01 -10.19 -5.66
N GLU A 44 0.75 -9.08 -5.68
CA GLU A 44 1.75 -8.80 -4.65
C GLU A 44 1.26 -7.91 -3.52
N VAL A 45 0.36 -6.98 -3.81
CA VAL A 45 -0.06 -6.01 -2.80
C VAL A 45 -1.40 -6.43 -2.23
N THR A 46 -1.34 -7.44 -1.37
CA THR A 46 -2.54 -7.96 -0.71
C THR A 46 -2.85 -7.14 0.54
N ALA A 47 -4.10 -7.27 1.03
CA ALA A 47 -4.49 -6.62 2.26
C ALA A 47 -3.59 -7.05 3.43
N GLU A 48 -3.23 -8.33 3.47
CA GLU A 48 -2.37 -8.87 4.51
C GLU A 48 -0.99 -8.25 4.48
N ARG A 49 -0.41 -8.10 3.29
CA ARG A 49 0.92 -7.49 3.17
C ARG A 49 0.89 -6.02 3.55
N VAL A 50 -0.18 -5.32 3.18
CA VAL A 50 -0.32 -3.92 3.58
C VAL A 50 -0.47 -3.81 5.10
N LYS A 51 -1.25 -4.70 5.70
CA LYS A 51 -1.39 -4.74 7.14
C LYS A 51 -0.05 -4.96 7.84
N GLN A 52 0.74 -5.90 7.34
CA GLN A 52 2.07 -6.18 7.88
C GLN A 52 3.01 -5.01 7.69
N HIS A 53 2.93 -4.36 6.54
CA HIS A 53 3.79 -3.22 6.22
C HIS A 53 3.57 -2.07 7.21
N PHE A 54 2.33 -1.93 7.66
CA PHE A 54 1.97 -0.88 8.62
C PHE A 54 1.79 -1.40 10.04
N THR A 55 2.48 -2.49 10.38
CA THR A 55 2.46 -3.03 11.74
C THR A 55 2.90 -1.96 12.74
N GLY A 56 2.12 -1.80 13.81
CA GLY A 56 2.38 -0.78 14.81
C GLY A 56 1.77 0.58 14.47
N VAL A 57 1.31 0.75 13.25
CA VAL A 57 0.69 2.00 12.80
C VAL A 57 -0.80 1.80 12.59
N CYS A 58 -1.17 0.78 11.81
CA CYS A 58 -2.56 0.44 11.56
C CYS A 58 -2.97 -0.65 12.54
N GLN A 59 -3.86 -0.32 13.47
CA GLN A 59 -4.30 -1.26 14.50
C GLN A 59 -5.58 -1.98 14.12
N GLY A 60 -6.34 -1.42 13.19
CA GLY A 60 -7.56 -2.05 12.70
C GLY A 60 -7.31 -2.90 11.47
N LYS A 61 -8.40 -3.29 10.83
CA LYS A 61 -8.33 -4.11 9.63
C LYS A 61 -7.89 -3.28 8.44
N VAL A 62 -7.37 -3.97 7.42
CA VAL A 62 -7.07 -3.39 6.11
C VAL A 62 -8.01 -4.04 5.10
N GLU A 63 -8.73 -3.23 4.35
CA GLU A 63 -9.60 -3.70 3.29
C GLU A 63 -8.99 -3.31 1.95
N ARG A 64 -9.08 -4.21 0.98
CA ARG A 64 -8.58 -3.96 -0.36
C ARG A 64 -9.71 -4.04 -1.37
N PHE A 65 -9.78 -3.07 -2.26
CA PHE A 65 -10.75 -3.03 -3.34
C PHE A 65 -10.03 -2.96 -4.68
N GLU A 66 -10.44 -3.80 -5.61
CA GLU A 66 -9.85 -3.83 -6.95
C GLU A 66 -10.66 -2.94 -7.87
N LEU A 67 -9.94 -2.09 -8.61
CA LEU A 67 -10.53 -1.17 -9.58
C LEU A 67 -9.86 -1.39 -10.93
N PRO A 68 -10.15 -2.55 -11.58
CA PRO A 68 -9.41 -2.93 -12.79
C PRO A 68 -9.57 -1.95 -13.94
N ASN A 69 -10.71 -1.30 -14.06
CA ASN A 69 -10.91 -0.32 -15.13
C ASN A 69 -9.98 0.88 -15.00
N LEU A 70 -9.50 1.13 -13.80
CA LEU A 70 -8.58 2.24 -13.53
C LEU A 70 -7.14 1.76 -13.37
N GLY A 71 -6.92 0.46 -13.45
CA GLY A 71 -5.60 -0.10 -13.14
C GLY A 71 -5.19 0.21 -11.71
N ALA A 72 -6.11 0.15 -10.78
CA ALA A 72 -5.88 0.63 -9.42
C ALA A 72 -6.39 -0.34 -8.36
N LEU A 73 -5.79 -0.22 -7.19
CA LEU A 73 -6.26 -0.86 -5.97
C LEU A 73 -6.52 0.26 -4.96
N ASN A 74 -7.54 0.07 -4.14
CA ASN A 74 -7.82 1.01 -3.06
C ASN A 74 -7.78 0.28 -1.73
N PHE A 75 -7.11 0.87 -0.76
CA PHE A 75 -6.98 0.29 0.57
C PHE A 75 -7.61 1.20 1.60
N LEU A 76 -8.35 0.59 2.52
CA LEU A 76 -8.86 1.29 3.69
C LEU A 76 -8.17 0.72 4.91
N LEU A 77 -7.44 1.58 5.61
CA LEU A 77 -6.72 1.21 6.82
C LEU A 77 -7.49 1.79 8.01
N HIS A 78 -8.04 0.89 8.82
CA HIS A 78 -8.85 1.29 9.97
C HIS A 78 -7.97 1.49 11.20
N GLU A 79 -8.35 2.43 12.05
CA GLU A 79 -7.64 2.74 13.28
C GLU A 79 -6.15 3.00 13.03
N ALA A 80 -5.88 3.83 12.05
CA ALA A 80 -4.51 4.06 11.61
C ALA A 80 -3.92 5.36 12.17
N LEU A 81 -4.69 6.44 12.19
CA LEU A 81 -4.15 7.73 12.58
C LEU A 81 -4.09 7.92 14.09
N ASP A 82 -5.06 7.38 14.82
CA ASP A 82 -5.10 7.50 16.26
C ASP A 82 -4.41 6.37 16.99
N GLY A 83 -4.04 5.34 16.25
CA GLY A 83 -3.43 4.18 16.89
C GLY A 83 -1.99 4.45 17.18
N GLY A 84 -1.39 4.58 18.06
CA GLY A 84 -0.01 4.77 18.43
C GLY A 84 1.07 4.57 17.36
N GLY A 85 0.80 4.92 16.14
CA GLY A 85 1.76 4.75 15.06
C GLY A 85 3.09 5.43 15.29
N THR A 86 3.99 5.30 14.32
CA THR A 86 5.29 5.92 14.43
C THR A 86 5.16 7.44 14.45
N MET A 87 6.12 8.08 15.10
CA MET A 87 6.10 9.55 15.17
C MET A 87 6.16 10.16 13.77
N ALA A 88 6.90 9.53 12.87
CA ALA A 88 7.03 10.05 11.51
C ALA A 88 5.68 10.11 10.80
N LEU A 89 4.87 9.06 10.95
CA LEU A 89 3.55 9.05 10.33
C LEU A 89 2.58 9.98 11.04
N LYS A 90 2.66 10.07 12.37
CA LYS A 90 1.79 10.97 13.11
C LYS A 90 2.06 12.43 12.82
N ALA A 91 3.25 12.75 12.37
CA ALA A 91 3.59 14.12 12.03
C ALA A 91 2.94 14.60 10.74
N ASP A 92 2.31 13.70 9.98
CA ASP A 92 1.63 14.08 8.75
C ASP A 92 0.12 14.18 9.01
N PRO A 93 -0.40 15.38 9.25
CA PRO A 93 -1.82 15.53 9.60
C PRO A 93 -2.76 15.19 8.45
N GLN A 94 -2.26 15.09 7.23
CA GLN A 94 -3.06 14.76 6.07
C GLN A 94 -2.93 13.31 5.65
N GLY A 95 -2.14 12.51 6.37
CA GLY A 95 -1.96 11.10 6.05
C GLY A 95 -1.14 10.85 4.80
N LYS A 96 -0.46 11.84 4.27
CA LYS A 96 0.29 11.69 3.02
C LYS A 96 1.48 10.76 3.15
N THR A 97 2.07 10.67 4.33
CA THR A 97 3.18 9.75 4.54
C THR A 97 2.77 8.30 4.40
N TYR A 98 1.47 7.99 4.53
CA TYR A 98 1.00 6.62 4.31
C TYR A 98 1.22 6.17 2.88
N SER A 99 0.91 7.02 1.89
CA SER A 99 1.15 6.67 0.49
C SER A 99 2.64 6.52 0.22
N THR A 100 3.45 7.43 0.75
CA THR A 100 4.91 7.36 0.58
C THR A 100 5.47 6.10 1.23
N ALA A 101 4.99 5.77 2.43
CA ALA A 101 5.45 4.59 3.13
C ALA A 101 5.07 3.31 2.38
N LEU A 102 3.85 3.27 1.81
CA LEU A 102 3.44 2.10 1.05
C LEU A 102 4.33 1.89 -0.16
N LEU A 103 4.71 2.97 -0.84
CA LEU A 103 5.55 2.87 -2.04
C LEU A 103 6.96 2.36 -1.77
N ARG A 104 7.37 2.28 -0.50
CA ARG A 104 8.66 1.68 -0.12
C ARG A 104 8.59 0.16 -0.04
N MET A 105 7.39 -0.42 -0.10
CA MET A 105 7.24 -1.87 -0.06
C MET A 105 7.98 -2.52 -1.21
N GLU A 106 8.67 -3.61 -0.93
CA GLU A 106 9.31 -4.41 -1.98
C GLU A 106 8.36 -5.50 -2.44
N ILE A 107 8.29 -5.67 -3.74
CA ILE A 107 7.46 -6.70 -4.35
C ILE A 107 8.29 -7.51 -5.34
N ASP A 108 7.80 -8.70 -5.64
CA ASP A 108 8.44 -9.60 -6.61
C ASP A 108 7.73 -9.44 -7.95
N ILE A 109 8.47 -9.00 -8.96
CA ILE A 109 7.91 -8.77 -10.29
C ILE A 109 8.16 -9.95 -11.23
N GLY A 110 8.86 -10.98 -10.77
CA GLY A 110 9.18 -12.16 -11.58
C GLY A 110 8.06 -13.17 -11.72
#